data_4edc815b5987f63e69e66db4c1d8bf83
#
_entry.id   4edc815b5987f63e69e66db4c1d8bf83
#
_cell.length_a   1.000
_cell.length_b   1.000
_cell.length_c   1.000
_cell.angle_alpha   90.00
_cell.angle_beta   90.00
_cell.angle_gamma   90.00
#
_symmetry.space_group_name_H-M   'P 1'
#
loop_
_entity.id
_entity.type
_entity.pdbx_description
1 polymer ?
#
loop_
_entity_poly.entity_id
_entity_poly.type
_entity_poly.pdbx_seq_one_letter_code
_entity_poly.pdbx_strand_id
1 'polypeptide(L)'
;MEYRVLGNTGIEVGEIGMGCEGMTEENCGMAGKFFDLAEEAGINYFDLYSPNPDLHKAIGKALQGRRDKFVIQGHLCSAWLDGEYKRTRDLEETKTAFENQMKNLAVDCLDIGMIHYCDALSDWQTILDNGILDYAKALKAEGRIKHIGLSSHNPQVAQAAVETGDIEVLMFSINPCYDLLPADEDVEQFWNLENYQKHNTNMDPERQALYEICQSRGVGITVMKAFGGGDLLDAELSPAGAALTVNQCISYCLTRPAVATVLAGAHTVEQLEACIAYESATEEEKDYAEAFANFPKISWEGHCMYCSHCGPCVVHIDIANVTKFLSLALAQKELPETVREHYAVLDHHASECIRCGVCETRCPFGVGIRKNMDKATAIFGY
;
A
#
# COMPACT_ATOMS: atom_id res chain seq x y z
N MET A 1 0.17 -9.41 -16.24
CA MET A 1 -0.05 -8.92 -14.84
C MET A 1 0.51 -9.94 -13.88
N GLU A 2 1.44 -9.55 -13.05
CA GLU A 2 1.86 -10.38 -11.91
C GLU A 2 0.85 -10.25 -10.77
N TYR A 3 0.65 -11.33 -10.00
CA TYR A 3 -0.33 -11.37 -8.92
C TYR A 3 0.34 -11.65 -7.59
N ARG A 4 -0.19 -11.04 -6.53
CA ARG A 4 0.24 -11.23 -5.15
C ARG A 4 -0.96 -11.58 -4.27
N VAL A 5 -0.72 -12.38 -3.24
CA VAL A 5 -1.75 -12.66 -2.24
C VAL A 5 -1.88 -11.44 -1.31
N LEU A 6 -3.10 -10.94 -1.11
CA LEU A 6 -3.39 -9.80 -0.24
C LEU A 6 -3.38 -10.25 1.23
N GLY A 7 -2.23 -10.22 1.86
CA GLY A 7 -2.06 -10.70 3.23
C GLY A 7 -2.54 -12.15 3.41
N ASN A 8 -3.26 -12.39 4.49
CA ASN A 8 -3.86 -13.71 4.79
C ASN A 8 -5.30 -13.86 4.28
N THR A 9 -5.78 -12.96 3.40
CA THR A 9 -7.17 -13.01 2.88
C THR A 9 -7.41 -14.16 1.91
N GLY A 10 -6.36 -14.72 1.32
CA GLY A 10 -6.46 -15.69 0.23
C GLY A 10 -6.86 -15.08 -1.12
N ILE A 11 -7.02 -13.76 -1.21
CA ILE A 11 -7.33 -13.05 -2.45
C ILE A 11 -6.04 -12.78 -3.22
N GLU A 12 -5.96 -13.21 -4.48
CA GLU A 12 -4.89 -12.81 -5.40
C GLU A 12 -5.27 -11.52 -6.12
N VAL A 13 -4.38 -10.54 -6.07
CA VAL A 13 -4.56 -9.22 -6.68
C VAL A 13 -3.41 -8.90 -7.63
N GLY A 14 -3.69 -8.25 -8.74
CA GLY A 14 -2.65 -7.75 -9.62
C GLY A 14 -1.77 -6.72 -8.92
N GLU A 15 -0.49 -6.65 -9.26
CA GLU A 15 0.43 -5.63 -8.72
C GLU A 15 -0.06 -4.21 -8.98
N ILE A 16 -0.84 -4.01 -10.04
CA ILE A 16 -1.58 -2.78 -10.34
C ILE A 16 -3.05 -3.01 -10.04
N GLY A 17 -3.60 -2.20 -9.16
CA GLY A 17 -5.02 -2.01 -8.93
C GLY A 17 -5.49 -0.65 -9.44
N MET A 18 -6.77 -0.37 -9.37
CA MET A 18 -7.33 0.90 -9.77
C MET A 18 -8.03 1.60 -8.62
N GLY A 19 -7.57 2.83 -8.30
CA GLY A 19 -8.31 3.78 -7.46
C GLY A 19 -9.32 4.54 -8.34
N CYS A 20 -10.60 4.46 -8.00
CA CYS A 20 -11.64 5.13 -8.76
C CYS A 20 -11.79 6.62 -8.41
N GLU A 21 -10.80 7.23 -7.74
CA GLU A 21 -10.76 8.65 -7.41
C GLU A 21 -10.84 9.54 -8.66
N GLY A 22 -10.18 9.11 -9.75
CA GLY A 22 -10.20 9.80 -11.03
C GLY A 22 -11.51 9.69 -11.80
N MET A 23 -12.43 8.82 -11.38
CA MET A 23 -13.77 8.70 -11.94
C MET A 23 -14.71 9.70 -11.26
N THR A 24 -14.76 10.91 -11.78
CA THR A 24 -15.62 11.98 -11.29
C THR A 24 -17.01 11.94 -11.95
N GLU A 25 -17.92 12.82 -11.53
CA GLU A 25 -19.23 12.97 -12.19
C GLU A 25 -19.11 13.27 -13.69
N GLU A 26 -18.09 14.04 -14.08
CA GLU A 26 -17.87 14.44 -15.47
C GLU A 26 -17.45 13.28 -16.35
N ASN A 27 -16.72 12.30 -15.81
CA ASN A 27 -16.16 11.17 -16.56
C ASN A 27 -16.71 9.79 -16.15
N CYS A 28 -17.68 9.71 -15.23
CA CYS A 28 -18.25 8.43 -14.78
C CYS A 28 -18.83 7.58 -15.93
N GLY A 29 -19.25 8.21 -17.01
CA GLY A 29 -19.63 7.52 -18.25
C GLY A 29 -18.54 6.69 -18.90
N MET A 30 -17.28 6.91 -18.53
CA MET A 30 -16.12 6.13 -19.00
C MET A 30 -15.82 4.89 -18.14
N ALA A 31 -16.55 4.67 -17.04
CA ALA A 31 -16.32 3.52 -16.16
C ALA A 31 -16.23 2.19 -16.94
N GLY A 32 -17.12 1.98 -17.91
CA GLY A 32 -17.07 0.79 -18.77
C GLY A 32 -15.73 0.61 -19.47
N LYS A 33 -15.15 1.69 -20.02
CA LYS A 33 -13.85 1.64 -20.72
C LYS A 33 -12.69 1.33 -19.77
N PHE A 34 -12.70 1.91 -18.57
CA PHE A 34 -11.69 1.62 -17.56
C PHE A 34 -11.75 0.15 -17.13
N PHE A 35 -12.95 -0.40 -16.91
CA PHE A 35 -13.13 -1.81 -16.56
C PHE A 35 -12.76 -2.75 -17.71
N ASP A 36 -13.04 -2.39 -18.96
CA ASP A 36 -12.66 -3.18 -20.13
C ASP A 36 -11.14 -3.23 -20.26
N LEU A 37 -10.47 -2.08 -20.17
CA LEU A 37 -9.01 -2.00 -20.24
C LEU A 37 -8.35 -2.73 -19.05
N ALA A 38 -8.91 -2.58 -17.85
CA ALA A 38 -8.43 -3.27 -16.66
C ALA A 38 -8.53 -4.80 -16.81
N GLU A 39 -9.68 -5.31 -17.28
CA GLU A 39 -9.87 -6.74 -17.56
C GLU A 39 -8.86 -7.26 -18.58
N GLU A 40 -8.67 -6.53 -19.68
CA GLU A 40 -7.71 -6.88 -20.75
C GLU A 40 -6.26 -6.93 -20.21
N ALA A 41 -5.90 -6.02 -19.32
CA ALA A 41 -4.58 -5.94 -18.72
C ALA A 41 -4.39 -6.91 -17.53
N GLY A 42 -5.46 -7.53 -17.04
CA GLY A 42 -5.42 -8.39 -15.84
C GLY A 42 -5.48 -7.65 -14.51
N ILE A 43 -5.84 -6.36 -14.51
CA ILE A 43 -6.16 -5.62 -13.29
C ILE A 43 -7.47 -6.15 -12.73
N ASN A 44 -7.43 -6.63 -11.48
CA ASN A 44 -8.61 -7.20 -10.84
C ASN A 44 -9.02 -6.51 -9.54
N TYR A 45 -8.32 -5.45 -9.08
CA TYR A 45 -8.62 -4.77 -7.83
C TYR A 45 -9.07 -3.33 -8.06
N PHE A 46 -10.22 -2.94 -7.47
CA PHE A 46 -10.81 -1.62 -7.59
C PHE A 46 -11.17 -1.04 -6.23
N ASP A 47 -10.69 0.18 -5.96
CA ASP A 47 -11.04 0.96 -4.76
C ASP A 47 -12.11 2.00 -5.06
N LEU A 48 -13.21 1.95 -4.32
CA LEU A 48 -14.40 2.80 -4.47
C LEU A 48 -14.61 3.68 -3.23
N TYR A 49 -13.72 4.64 -3.00
CA TYR A 49 -13.83 5.51 -1.82
C TYR A 49 -14.97 6.53 -1.92
N SER A 50 -15.27 7.01 -3.13
CA SER A 50 -16.30 8.02 -3.35
C SER A 50 -17.70 7.42 -3.20
N PRO A 51 -18.58 8.01 -2.36
CA PRO A 51 -19.96 7.54 -2.17
C PRO A 51 -20.93 8.05 -3.23
N ASN A 52 -20.46 8.73 -4.28
CA ASN A 52 -21.30 9.33 -5.32
C ASN A 52 -22.22 8.27 -5.97
N PRO A 53 -23.56 8.43 -5.91
CA PRO A 53 -24.50 7.42 -6.40
C PRO A 53 -24.44 7.20 -7.91
N ASP A 54 -24.11 8.21 -8.69
CA ASP A 54 -24.05 8.08 -10.15
C ASP A 54 -22.79 7.37 -10.59
N LEU A 55 -21.66 7.60 -9.88
CA LEU A 55 -20.46 6.82 -10.05
C LEU A 55 -20.70 5.33 -9.71
N HIS A 56 -21.34 5.04 -8.57
CA HIS A 56 -21.66 3.67 -8.19
C HIS A 56 -22.57 2.97 -9.21
N LYS A 57 -23.58 3.67 -9.76
CA LYS A 57 -24.44 3.11 -10.82
C LYS A 57 -23.64 2.83 -12.11
N ALA A 58 -22.74 3.73 -12.48
CA ALA A 58 -21.89 3.55 -13.67
C ALA A 58 -20.96 2.34 -13.51
N ILE A 59 -20.32 2.19 -12.34
CA ILE A 59 -19.49 1.05 -11.99
C ILE A 59 -20.32 -0.24 -11.91
N GLY A 60 -21.50 -0.21 -11.26
CA GLY A 60 -22.41 -1.36 -11.19
C GLY A 60 -22.80 -1.86 -12.58
N LYS A 61 -23.05 -0.94 -13.53
CA LYS A 61 -23.28 -1.29 -14.93
C LYS A 61 -22.04 -1.92 -15.59
N ALA A 62 -20.86 -1.41 -15.29
CA ALA A 62 -19.59 -1.96 -15.81
C ALA A 62 -19.30 -3.36 -15.25
N LEU A 63 -19.72 -3.65 -14.01
CA LEU A 63 -19.57 -4.96 -13.36
C LEU A 63 -20.56 -6.01 -13.86
N GLN A 64 -21.61 -5.63 -14.56
CA GLN A 64 -22.69 -6.53 -14.95
C GLN A 64 -22.18 -7.71 -15.79
N GLY A 65 -22.44 -8.94 -15.32
CA GLY A 65 -22.00 -10.18 -15.95
C GLY A 65 -20.52 -10.54 -15.76
N ARG A 66 -19.76 -9.75 -14.99
CA ARG A 66 -18.33 -9.98 -14.72
C ARG A 66 -17.87 -9.59 -13.30
N ARG A 67 -18.81 -9.47 -12.34
CA ARG A 67 -18.54 -9.07 -10.95
C ARG A 67 -17.49 -9.98 -10.28
N ASP A 68 -17.54 -11.24 -10.59
CA ASP A 68 -16.65 -12.30 -10.06
C ASP A 68 -15.18 -12.19 -10.54
N LYS A 69 -14.95 -11.42 -11.60
CA LYS A 69 -13.58 -11.17 -12.09
C LYS A 69 -12.83 -10.10 -11.31
N PHE A 70 -13.53 -9.32 -10.46
CA PHE A 70 -12.99 -8.16 -9.80
C PHE A 70 -13.13 -8.23 -8.29
N VAL A 71 -12.08 -7.81 -7.59
CA VAL A 71 -12.05 -7.53 -6.17
C VAL A 71 -12.50 -6.09 -5.94
N ILE A 72 -13.61 -5.89 -5.27
CA ILE A 72 -14.18 -4.57 -5.02
C ILE A 72 -14.01 -4.19 -3.57
N GLN A 73 -13.24 -3.12 -3.34
CA GLN A 73 -13.07 -2.45 -2.06
C GLN A 73 -14.07 -1.28 -1.99
N GLY A 74 -15.07 -1.38 -1.14
CA GLY A 74 -16.01 -0.30 -0.85
C GLY A 74 -15.76 0.29 0.53
N HIS A 75 -16.17 1.55 0.75
CA HIS A 75 -15.86 2.25 1.98
C HIS A 75 -17.08 2.41 2.89
N LEU A 76 -16.95 1.95 4.14
CA LEU A 76 -17.80 2.31 5.27
C LEU A 76 -17.41 3.72 5.75
N CYS A 77 -18.34 4.45 6.36
CA CYS A 77 -18.11 5.82 6.86
C CYS A 77 -17.91 6.88 5.77
N SER A 78 -18.13 6.54 4.51
CA SER A 78 -18.15 7.46 3.38
C SER A 78 -19.61 7.58 2.91
N ALA A 79 -20.22 8.76 3.03
CA ALA A 79 -21.63 8.99 2.78
C ALA A 79 -21.84 10.10 1.74
N TRP A 80 -22.93 10.01 0.98
CA TRP A 80 -23.40 11.06 0.08
C TRP A 80 -24.63 11.70 0.69
N LEU A 81 -24.47 12.89 1.24
CA LEU A 81 -25.52 13.62 1.93
C LEU A 81 -25.66 15.01 1.30
N ASP A 82 -26.89 15.43 1.07
CA ASP A 82 -27.21 16.76 0.49
C ASP A 82 -26.48 17.07 -0.84
N GLY A 83 -26.12 16.02 -1.62
CA GLY A 83 -25.42 16.16 -2.89
C GLY A 83 -23.89 16.27 -2.77
N GLU A 84 -23.34 16.00 -1.59
CA GLU A 84 -21.92 16.14 -1.31
C GLU A 84 -21.35 14.90 -0.58
N TYR A 85 -20.05 14.69 -0.73
CA TYR A 85 -19.31 13.73 0.05
C TYR A 85 -19.22 14.17 1.52
N LYS A 86 -19.45 13.23 2.43
CA LYS A 86 -19.25 13.41 3.86
C LYS A 86 -18.55 12.19 4.46
N ARG A 87 -17.48 12.42 5.22
CA ARG A 87 -16.96 11.43 6.16
C ARG A 87 -17.84 11.43 7.42
N THR A 88 -18.37 10.29 7.80
CA THR A 88 -19.24 10.16 8.98
C THR A 88 -18.68 9.17 9.99
N ARG A 89 -19.01 9.38 11.28
CA ARG A 89 -18.79 8.43 12.38
C ARG A 89 -20.11 8.09 13.07
N ASP A 90 -21.22 8.53 12.50
CA ASP A 90 -22.55 8.09 12.91
C ASP A 90 -22.85 6.71 12.33
N LEU A 91 -23.27 5.79 13.22
CA LEU A 91 -23.53 4.39 12.83
C LEU A 91 -24.70 4.26 11.86
N GLU A 92 -25.77 5.02 12.05
CA GLU A 92 -26.97 4.92 11.19
C GLU A 92 -26.75 5.59 9.83
N GLU A 93 -25.98 6.69 9.78
CA GLU A 93 -25.51 7.26 8.51
C GLU A 93 -24.61 6.26 7.77
N THR A 94 -23.70 5.58 8.49
CA THR A 94 -22.80 4.56 7.91
C THR A 94 -23.59 3.38 7.33
N LYS A 95 -24.57 2.86 8.06
CA LYS A 95 -25.47 1.79 7.57
C LYS A 95 -26.23 2.21 6.32
N THR A 96 -26.81 3.41 6.36
CA THR A 96 -27.56 3.96 5.21
C THR A 96 -26.68 4.13 3.99
N ALA A 97 -25.47 4.65 4.17
CA ALA A 97 -24.50 4.82 3.09
C ALA A 97 -24.08 3.47 2.48
N PHE A 98 -23.81 2.46 3.32
CA PHE A 98 -23.48 1.11 2.86
C PHE A 98 -24.61 0.48 2.04
N GLU A 99 -25.87 0.55 2.51
CA GLU A 99 -27.01 0.03 1.76
C GLU A 99 -27.20 0.75 0.41
N ASN A 100 -27.00 2.06 0.37
CA ASN A 100 -27.03 2.84 -0.86
C ASN A 100 -25.92 2.42 -1.82
N GLN A 101 -24.69 2.19 -1.32
CA GLN A 101 -23.57 1.71 -2.11
C GLN A 101 -23.89 0.36 -2.75
N MET A 102 -24.33 -0.63 -1.96
CA MET A 102 -24.70 -1.96 -2.44
C MET A 102 -25.79 -1.92 -3.50
N LYS A 103 -26.83 -1.12 -3.24
CA LYS A 103 -27.96 -0.93 -4.17
C LYS A 103 -27.53 -0.30 -5.49
N ASN A 104 -26.70 0.76 -5.44
CA ASN A 104 -26.29 1.47 -6.64
C ASN A 104 -25.27 0.67 -7.46
N LEU A 105 -24.39 -0.09 -6.82
CA LEU A 105 -23.48 -1.04 -7.47
C LEU A 105 -24.23 -2.29 -8.01
N ALA A 106 -25.44 -2.54 -7.53
CA ALA A 106 -26.23 -3.74 -7.83
C ALA A 106 -25.43 -5.04 -7.51
N VAL A 107 -24.78 -5.09 -6.34
CA VAL A 107 -24.02 -6.24 -5.85
C VAL A 107 -24.52 -6.68 -4.49
N ASP A 108 -24.38 -7.97 -4.18
CA ASP A 108 -24.82 -8.54 -2.90
C ASP A 108 -23.69 -8.57 -1.85
N CYS A 109 -22.42 -8.49 -2.31
CA CYS A 109 -21.23 -8.58 -1.46
C CYS A 109 -20.10 -7.73 -2.01
N LEU A 110 -19.38 -7.03 -1.11
CA LEU A 110 -18.06 -6.43 -1.38
C LEU A 110 -16.95 -7.39 -0.93
N ASP A 111 -15.81 -7.37 -1.60
CA ASP A 111 -14.68 -8.17 -1.16
C ASP A 111 -14.03 -7.56 0.07
N ILE A 112 -13.87 -6.24 0.09
CA ILE A 112 -13.33 -5.50 1.23
C ILE A 112 -14.32 -4.42 1.67
N GLY A 113 -14.69 -4.43 2.95
CA GLY A 113 -15.37 -3.31 3.62
C GLY A 113 -14.34 -2.45 4.34
N MET A 114 -13.97 -1.34 3.74
CA MET A 114 -12.90 -0.44 4.22
C MET A 114 -13.47 0.62 5.17
N ILE A 115 -13.03 0.66 6.43
CA ILE A 115 -13.32 1.79 7.32
C ILE A 115 -12.56 3.00 6.82
N HIS A 116 -13.30 4.04 6.42
CA HIS A 116 -12.77 5.13 5.62
C HIS A 116 -12.07 6.19 6.45
N TYR A 117 -10.84 6.55 6.02
CA TYR A 117 -10.08 7.74 6.39
C TYR A 117 -10.02 8.00 7.90
N CYS A 118 -9.14 7.29 8.58
CA CYS A 118 -8.91 7.44 10.01
C CYS A 118 -7.45 7.79 10.28
N ASP A 119 -7.16 9.06 10.63
CA ASP A 119 -5.81 9.59 10.80
C ASP A 119 -5.53 10.13 12.21
N ALA A 120 -6.52 10.09 13.12
CA ALA A 120 -6.34 10.45 14.53
C ALA A 120 -6.69 9.26 15.44
N LEU A 121 -5.92 9.05 16.52
CA LEU A 121 -6.23 8.02 17.53
C LEU A 121 -7.58 8.27 18.20
N SER A 122 -7.95 9.53 18.39
CA SER A 122 -9.27 9.92 18.91
C SER A 122 -10.41 9.54 17.97
N ASP A 123 -10.17 9.62 16.65
CA ASP A 123 -11.14 9.20 15.64
C ASP A 123 -11.28 7.67 15.59
N TRP A 124 -10.15 6.94 15.73
CA TRP A 124 -10.16 5.48 15.89
C TRP A 124 -10.97 5.06 17.13
N GLN A 125 -10.77 5.73 18.27
CA GLN A 125 -11.59 5.48 19.45
C GLN A 125 -13.07 5.74 19.22
N THR A 126 -13.41 6.80 18.48
CA THR A 126 -14.80 7.10 18.09
C THR A 126 -15.41 6.00 17.22
N ILE A 127 -14.64 5.41 16.30
CA ILE A 127 -15.06 4.26 15.49
C ILE A 127 -15.42 3.06 16.38
N LEU A 128 -14.63 2.82 17.40
CA LEU A 128 -14.87 1.74 18.38
C LEU A 128 -16.10 2.03 19.24
N ASP A 129 -16.16 3.21 19.84
CA ASP A 129 -17.24 3.61 20.78
C ASP A 129 -18.61 3.68 20.11
N ASN A 130 -18.66 4.10 18.85
CA ASN A 130 -19.91 4.17 18.07
C ASN A 130 -20.32 2.82 17.45
N GLY A 131 -19.54 1.75 17.67
CA GLY A 131 -19.87 0.41 17.19
C GLY A 131 -19.71 0.20 15.68
N ILE A 132 -18.92 1.07 15.01
CA ILE A 132 -18.68 0.95 13.55
C ILE A 132 -17.86 -0.31 13.24
N LEU A 133 -16.83 -0.63 14.05
CA LEU A 133 -16.07 -1.86 13.89
C LEU A 133 -16.94 -3.10 14.12
N ASP A 134 -17.82 -3.07 15.13
CA ASP A 134 -18.76 -4.17 15.37
C ASP A 134 -19.76 -4.33 14.22
N TYR A 135 -20.19 -3.24 13.61
CA TYR A 135 -21.01 -3.29 12.41
C TYR A 135 -20.25 -3.92 11.22
N ALA A 136 -18.99 -3.57 11.01
CA ALA A 136 -18.17 -4.21 9.98
C ALA A 136 -18.02 -5.72 10.22
N LYS A 137 -17.84 -6.15 11.49
CA LYS A 137 -17.82 -7.56 11.87
C LYS A 137 -19.17 -8.26 11.60
N ALA A 138 -20.28 -7.58 11.86
CA ALA A 138 -21.62 -8.10 11.55
C ALA A 138 -21.81 -8.29 10.04
N LEU A 139 -21.44 -7.29 9.23
CA LEU A 139 -21.49 -7.39 7.77
C LEU A 139 -20.63 -8.55 7.25
N LYS A 140 -19.46 -8.78 7.84
CA LYS A 140 -18.61 -9.92 7.49
C LYS A 140 -19.28 -11.24 7.87
N ALA A 141 -19.85 -11.36 9.05
CA ALA A 141 -20.56 -12.55 9.50
C ALA A 141 -21.79 -12.87 8.64
N GLU A 142 -22.45 -11.85 8.11
CA GLU A 142 -23.59 -11.95 7.19
C GLU A 142 -23.17 -12.21 5.73
N GLY A 143 -21.87 -12.18 5.42
CA GLY A 143 -21.35 -12.35 4.07
C GLY A 143 -21.58 -11.14 3.15
N ARG A 144 -21.91 -9.96 3.70
CA ARG A 144 -22.10 -8.71 2.98
C ARG A 144 -20.75 -8.05 2.60
N ILE A 145 -19.70 -8.32 3.37
CA ILE A 145 -18.31 -8.07 3.05
C ILE A 145 -17.52 -9.36 3.35
N LYS A 146 -16.39 -9.58 2.63
CA LYS A 146 -15.55 -10.76 2.89
C LYS A 146 -14.46 -10.45 3.92
N HIS A 147 -13.88 -9.26 3.84
CA HIS A 147 -12.77 -8.82 4.69
C HIS A 147 -13.00 -7.40 5.20
N ILE A 148 -12.41 -7.10 6.37
CA ILE A 148 -12.46 -5.77 6.98
C ILE A 148 -11.13 -5.07 6.70
N GLY A 149 -11.21 -3.84 6.20
CA GLY A 149 -10.05 -2.99 6.00
C GLY A 149 -10.15 -1.66 6.74
N LEU A 150 -9.02 -0.96 6.79
CA LEU A 150 -8.90 0.43 7.27
C LEU A 150 -8.13 1.27 6.25
N SER A 151 -8.56 2.48 5.96
CA SER A 151 -7.77 3.45 5.22
C SER A 151 -7.22 4.53 6.15
N SER A 152 -5.90 4.77 6.07
CA SER A 152 -5.21 5.75 6.91
C SER A 152 -3.98 6.30 6.19
N HIS A 153 -3.57 7.51 6.59
CA HIS A 153 -2.28 8.13 6.21
C HIS A 153 -1.31 8.18 7.40
N ASN A 154 -1.84 7.96 8.61
CA ASN A 154 -1.09 8.05 9.87
C ASN A 154 -0.62 6.65 10.33
N PRO A 155 0.70 6.39 10.41
CA PRO A 155 1.24 5.09 10.81
C PRO A 155 0.85 4.68 12.23
N GLN A 156 0.71 5.60 13.17
CA GLN A 156 0.33 5.29 14.56
C GLN A 156 -1.11 4.78 14.64
N VAL A 157 -2.04 5.41 13.91
CA VAL A 157 -3.44 5.00 13.85
C VAL A 157 -3.58 3.65 13.15
N ALA A 158 -2.90 3.51 12.01
CA ALA A 158 -2.89 2.27 11.25
C ALA A 158 -2.36 1.10 12.09
N GLN A 159 -1.26 1.31 12.82
CA GLN A 159 -0.69 0.30 13.70
C GLN A 159 -1.66 -0.08 14.83
N ALA A 160 -2.25 0.92 15.52
CA ALA A 160 -3.23 0.65 16.59
C ALA A 160 -4.42 -0.18 16.09
N ALA A 161 -4.89 0.09 14.88
CA ALA A 161 -5.98 -0.67 14.28
C ALA A 161 -5.57 -2.10 13.89
N VAL A 162 -4.41 -2.27 13.24
CA VAL A 162 -3.85 -3.58 12.88
C VAL A 162 -3.59 -4.46 14.11
N GLU A 163 -3.16 -3.85 15.22
CA GLU A 163 -2.87 -4.57 16.47
C GLU A 163 -4.13 -5.15 17.14
N THR A 164 -5.33 -4.68 16.81
CA THR A 164 -6.60 -5.28 17.29
C THR A 164 -6.78 -6.71 16.76
N GLY A 165 -6.21 -7.05 15.61
CA GLY A 165 -6.42 -8.32 14.90
C GLY A 165 -7.71 -8.40 14.09
N ASP A 166 -8.50 -7.32 14.04
CA ASP A 166 -9.75 -7.25 13.28
C ASP A 166 -9.56 -6.72 11.85
N ILE A 167 -8.45 -6.01 11.58
CA ILE A 167 -8.13 -5.44 10.28
C ILE A 167 -7.31 -6.44 9.47
N GLU A 168 -7.80 -6.80 8.30
CA GLU A 168 -7.17 -7.78 7.39
C GLU A 168 -6.49 -7.10 6.19
N VAL A 169 -6.97 -5.90 5.82
CA VAL A 169 -6.45 -5.10 4.71
C VAL A 169 -6.23 -3.67 5.17
N LEU A 170 -5.05 -3.13 4.88
CA LEU A 170 -4.73 -1.74 5.16
C LEU A 170 -4.53 -0.98 3.83
N MET A 171 -5.34 0.05 3.58
CA MET A 171 -5.06 1.01 2.52
C MET A 171 -4.22 2.14 3.08
N PHE A 172 -2.99 2.29 2.60
CA PHE A 172 -2.04 3.23 3.18
C PHE A 172 -1.34 4.09 2.12
N SER A 173 -1.01 5.32 2.48
CA SER A 173 -0.29 6.24 1.60
C SER A 173 1.21 5.94 1.61
N ILE A 174 1.72 5.41 0.49
CA ILE A 174 3.14 5.01 0.35
C ILE A 174 3.73 5.65 -0.90
N ASN A 175 4.80 6.37 -0.71
CA ASN A 175 5.73 6.80 -1.75
C ASN A 175 7.06 7.26 -1.10
N PRO A 176 8.14 7.45 -1.86
CA PRO A 176 9.44 7.73 -1.27
C PRO A 176 9.53 9.03 -0.48
N CYS A 177 8.67 10.00 -0.77
CA CYS A 177 8.65 11.26 -0.01
C CYS A 177 7.82 11.14 1.27
N TYR A 178 6.61 10.55 1.19
CA TYR A 178 5.77 10.36 2.36
C TYR A 178 6.42 9.47 3.41
N ASP A 179 7.21 8.49 2.96
CA ASP A 179 7.92 7.58 3.87
C ASP A 179 9.02 8.26 4.70
N LEU A 180 9.38 9.50 4.39
CA LEU A 180 10.27 10.33 5.22
C LEU A 180 9.57 11.04 6.38
N LEU A 181 8.24 11.19 6.29
CA LEU A 181 7.48 12.02 7.21
C LEU A 181 6.95 11.23 8.41
N PRO A 182 7.06 11.79 9.63
CA PRO A 182 6.49 11.20 10.83
C PRO A 182 4.96 11.18 10.77
N ALA A 183 4.36 10.50 11.75
CA ALA A 183 2.93 10.50 11.95
C ALA A 183 2.38 11.92 12.12
N ASP A 184 1.29 12.24 11.43
CA ASP A 184 0.54 13.47 11.60
C ASP A 184 -0.96 13.17 11.43
N GLU A 185 -1.82 13.88 12.19
CA GLU A 185 -3.27 13.78 12.07
C GLU A 185 -3.80 14.61 10.89
N ASP A 186 -3.01 15.56 10.40
CA ASP A 186 -3.33 16.45 9.31
C ASP A 186 -2.64 15.98 8.01
N VAL A 187 -3.42 15.39 7.10
CA VAL A 187 -2.94 14.89 5.81
C VAL A 187 -2.32 16.01 4.93
N GLU A 188 -2.69 17.29 5.16
CA GLU A 188 -2.13 18.42 4.39
C GLU A 188 -0.64 18.61 4.65
N GLN A 189 -0.10 18.05 5.73
CA GLN A 189 1.34 18.08 6.01
C GLN A 189 2.18 17.36 4.95
N PHE A 190 1.60 16.46 4.17
CA PHE A 190 2.29 15.82 3.03
C PHE A 190 2.60 16.79 1.88
N TRP A 191 1.86 17.89 1.77
CA TRP A 191 2.09 18.94 0.75
C TRP A 191 2.89 20.13 1.28
N ASN A 192 3.27 20.10 2.56
CA ASN A 192 4.08 21.16 3.17
C ASN A 192 5.58 20.88 2.94
N LEU A 193 6.17 21.57 1.97
CA LEU A 193 7.59 21.43 1.62
C LEU A 193 8.57 21.70 2.78
N GLU A 194 8.18 22.49 3.79
CA GLU A 194 9.03 22.75 4.95
C GLU A 194 9.23 21.47 5.80
N ASN A 195 8.27 20.52 5.79
CA ASN A 195 8.41 19.26 6.52
C ASN A 195 9.51 18.41 5.90
N TYR A 196 9.66 18.40 4.58
CA TYR A 196 10.72 17.67 3.91
C TYR A 196 12.12 18.28 4.14
N GLN A 197 12.22 19.56 4.51
CA GLN A 197 13.50 20.15 4.91
C GLN A 197 13.95 19.68 6.28
N LYS A 198 13.02 19.29 7.15
CA LYS A 198 13.29 18.77 8.50
C LYS A 198 13.47 17.25 8.53
N HIS A 199 12.76 16.55 7.66
CA HIS A 199 12.69 15.10 7.57
C HIS A 199 13.09 14.66 6.17
N ASN A 200 14.37 14.78 5.82
CA ASN A 200 14.89 14.55 4.48
C ASN A 200 15.90 13.41 4.39
N THR A 201 16.06 12.64 5.45
CA THR A 201 16.98 11.52 5.50
C THR A 201 16.33 10.29 6.13
N ASN A 202 16.37 9.19 5.41
CA ASN A 202 15.85 7.88 5.81
C ASN A 202 14.33 7.82 6.02
N MET A 203 13.81 6.62 5.94
CA MET A 203 12.41 6.32 6.23
C MET A 203 12.09 6.62 7.70
N ASP A 204 10.92 7.17 7.94
CA ASP A 204 10.39 7.33 9.27
C ASP A 204 10.26 5.95 9.97
N PRO A 205 10.75 5.80 11.21
CA PRO A 205 10.75 4.50 11.89
C PRO A 205 9.35 3.92 12.15
N GLU A 206 8.33 4.77 12.34
CA GLU A 206 6.96 4.31 12.60
C GLU A 206 6.32 3.75 11.32
N ARG A 207 6.62 4.37 10.16
CA ARG A 207 6.20 3.85 8.85
C ARG A 207 6.86 2.52 8.54
N GLN A 208 8.16 2.42 8.77
CA GLN A 208 8.88 1.16 8.61
C GLN A 208 8.28 0.07 9.51
N ALA A 209 8.09 0.36 10.80
CA ALA A 209 7.51 -0.58 11.75
C ALA A 209 6.10 -1.03 11.34
N LEU A 210 5.26 -0.12 10.82
CA LEU A 210 3.92 -0.44 10.33
C LEU A 210 3.97 -1.49 9.20
N TYR A 211 4.84 -1.30 8.20
CA TYR A 211 4.95 -2.26 7.08
C TYR A 211 5.38 -3.64 7.56
N GLU A 212 6.32 -3.68 8.47
CA GLU A 212 6.86 -4.91 9.05
C GLU A 212 5.82 -5.61 9.93
N ILE A 213 5.05 -4.87 10.74
CA ILE A 213 3.94 -5.40 11.54
C ILE A 213 2.85 -5.97 10.64
N CYS A 214 2.45 -5.25 9.58
CA CYS A 214 1.47 -5.76 8.61
C CYS A 214 1.95 -7.08 7.99
N GLN A 215 3.20 -7.16 7.54
CA GLN A 215 3.77 -8.38 6.97
C GLN A 215 3.76 -9.53 7.97
N SER A 216 4.20 -9.30 9.21
CA SER A 216 4.28 -10.33 10.25
C SER A 216 2.92 -10.84 10.72
N ARG A 217 1.89 -10.00 10.65
CA ARG A 217 0.50 -10.34 11.02
C ARG A 217 -0.35 -10.82 9.84
N GLY A 218 0.19 -10.82 8.64
CA GLY A 218 -0.53 -11.20 7.42
C GLY A 218 -1.63 -10.21 7.03
N VAL A 219 -1.49 -8.92 7.39
CA VAL A 219 -2.33 -7.84 6.91
C VAL A 219 -1.81 -7.37 5.57
N GLY A 220 -2.63 -7.46 4.52
CA GLY A 220 -2.24 -7.01 3.19
C GLY A 220 -2.35 -5.49 3.05
N ILE A 221 -1.35 -4.86 2.40
CA ILE A 221 -1.38 -3.42 2.13
C ILE A 221 -1.76 -3.15 0.67
N THR A 222 -2.75 -2.28 0.48
CA THR A 222 -3.06 -1.65 -0.81
C THR A 222 -2.58 -0.21 -0.78
N VAL A 223 -1.83 0.21 -1.80
CA VAL A 223 -1.14 1.50 -1.77
C VAL A 223 -1.97 2.59 -2.43
N MET A 224 -2.26 3.65 -1.69
CA MET A 224 -2.74 4.92 -2.23
C MET A 224 -1.61 5.95 -2.29
N LYS A 225 -1.77 6.99 -3.13
CA LYS A 225 -0.85 8.13 -3.27
C LYS A 225 0.58 7.75 -3.73
N ALA A 226 0.75 6.66 -4.47
CA ALA A 226 2.05 6.21 -5.00
C ALA A 226 2.79 7.30 -5.80
N PHE A 227 2.06 8.18 -6.47
CA PHE A 227 2.59 9.29 -7.27
C PHE A 227 2.58 10.64 -6.54
N GLY A 228 2.21 10.69 -5.23
CA GLY A 228 2.09 11.92 -4.47
C GLY A 228 1.03 12.90 -5.01
N GLY A 229 -0.07 12.38 -5.57
CA GLY A 229 -1.05 13.20 -6.28
C GLY A 229 -0.61 13.65 -7.68
N GLY A 230 0.52 13.15 -8.17
CA GLY A 230 1.17 13.53 -9.42
C GLY A 230 2.46 14.34 -9.23
N ASP A 231 2.68 14.90 -8.03
CA ASP A 231 3.82 15.77 -7.75
C ASP A 231 5.15 15.07 -7.95
N LEU A 232 5.24 13.77 -7.65
CA LEU A 232 6.48 13.01 -7.85
C LEU A 232 6.88 12.81 -9.31
N LEU A 233 5.95 12.99 -10.24
CA LEU A 233 6.18 12.89 -11.69
C LEU A 233 6.68 14.21 -12.31
N ASP A 234 6.74 15.28 -11.52
CA ASP A 234 7.18 16.61 -11.93
C ASP A 234 8.36 17.07 -11.06
N ALA A 235 9.48 17.46 -11.70
CA ALA A 235 10.69 17.85 -11.00
C ALA A 235 10.55 19.17 -10.19
N GLU A 236 9.64 20.06 -10.58
CA GLU A 236 9.41 21.33 -9.89
C GLU A 236 8.53 21.14 -8.65
N LEU A 237 7.55 20.22 -8.72
CA LEU A 237 6.61 19.93 -7.65
C LEU A 237 7.16 18.91 -6.66
N SER A 238 8.02 17.99 -7.12
CA SER A 238 8.56 16.91 -6.29
C SER A 238 9.35 17.44 -5.09
N PRO A 239 9.00 17.01 -3.86
CA PRO A 239 9.81 17.32 -2.66
C PRO A 239 11.26 16.84 -2.77
N ALA A 240 11.53 15.81 -3.57
CA ALA A 240 12.87 15.31 -3.83
C ALA A 240 13.71 16.25 -4.71
N GLY A 241 13.07 17.19 -5.42
CA GLY A 241 13.72 18.10 -6.36
C GLY A 241 14.12 17.45 -7.69
N ALA A 242 13.53 16.28 -7.98
CA ALA A 242 13.67 15.55 -9.23
C ALA A 242 12.39 14.75 -9.49
N ALA A 243 12.03 14.54 -10.76
CA ALA A 243 10.90 13.70 -11.13
C ALA A 243 11.29 12.21 -11.06
N LEU A 244 10.31 11.39 -10.68
CA LEU A 244 10.34 9.94 -10.84
C LEU A 244 9.48 9.54 -12.03
N THR A 245 9.75 8.38 -12.60
CA THR A 245 8.85 7.77 -13.58
C THR A 245 7.71 7.03 -12.88
N VAL A 246 6.62 6.75 -13.61
CA VAL A 246 5.52 5.92 -13.14
C VAL A 246 6.03 4.55 -12.69
N ASN A 247 6.93 3.93 -13.47
CA ASN A 247 7.51 2.63 -13.16
C ASN A 247 8.33 2.66 -11.86
N GLN A 248 9.12 3.69 -11.64
CA GLN A 248 9.91 3.85 -10.41
C GLN A 248 9.03 4.04 -9.17
N CYS A 249 7.95 4.82 -9.27
CA CYS A 249 7.00 5.00 -8.17
C CYS A 249 6.29 3.68 -7.80
N ILE A 250 5.82 2.93 -8.80
CA ILE A 250 5.16 1.63 -8.58
C ILE A 250 6.16 0.64 -7.99
N SER A 251 7.34 0.52 -8.58
CA SER A 251 8.39 -0.39 -8.12
C SER A 251 8.79 -0.11 -6.66
N TYR A 252 8.97 1.16 -6.29
CA TYR A 252 9.23 1.54 -4.90
C TYR A 252 8.16 0.98 -3.95
N CYS A 253 6.89 1.21 -4.24
CA CYS A 253 5.78 0.75 -3.41
C CYS A 253 5.76 -0.77 -3.27
N LEU A 254 5.89 -1.50 -4.39
CA LEU A 254 5.83 -2.96 -4.43
C LEU A 254 6.99 -3.66 -3.70
N THR A 255 8.09 -2.96 -3.44
CA THR A 255 9.19 -3.51 -2.65
C THR A 255 8.99 -3.37 -1.13
N ARG A 256 8.00 -2.58 -0.67
CA ARG A 256 7.69 -2.46 0.76
C ARG A 256 7.06 -3.73 1.30
N PRO A 257 7.34 -4.09 2.59
CA PRO A 257 6.71 -5.25 3.23
C PRO A 257 5.18 -5.17 3.17
N ALA A 258 4.51 -6.31 3.06
CA ALA A 258 3.05 -6.48 3.02
C ALA A 258 2.31 -5.85 1.83
N VAL A 259 2.97 -5.09 0.96
CA VAL A 259 2.31 -4.46 -0.20
C VAL A 259 1.95 -5.50 -1.25
N ALA A 260 0.66 -5.56 -1.60
CA ALA A 260 0.14 -6.47 -2.61
C ALA A 260 -0.22 -5.77 -3.92
N THR A 261 -0.75 -4.53 -3.88
CA THR A 261 -1.17 -3.81 -5.07
C THR A 261 -1.00 -2.30 -4.92
N VAL A 262 -0.70 -1.62 -6.02
CA VAL A 262 -0.62 -0.16 -6.11
C VAL A 262 -1.84 0.36 -6.86
N LEU A 263 -2.64 1.21 -6.21
CA LEU A 263 -3.86 1.77 -6.76
C LEU A 263 -3.54 2.94 -7.68
N ALA A 264 -3.69 2.73 -8.97
CA ALA A 264 -3.56 3.79 -9.97
C ALA A 264 -4.75 4.74 -9.88
N GLY A 265 -4.51 6.01 -9.49
CA GLY A 265 -5.52 7.08 -9.47
C GLY A 265 -5.66 7.74 -10.85
N ALA A 266 -5.93 6.97 -11.90
CA ALA A 266 -5.99 7.46 -13.26
C ALA A 266 -7.28 8.23 -13.55
N HIS A 267 -7.14 9.45 -14.10
CA HIS A 267 -8.26 10.28 -14.57
C HIS A 267 -8.55 10.06 -16.07
N THR A 268 -7.59 9.52 -16.82
CA THR A 268 -7.71 9.23 -18.25
C THR A 268 -7.24 7.82 -18.58
N VAL A 269 -7.66 7.32 -19.73
CA VAL A 269 -7.23 6.00 -20.23
C VAL A 269 -5.72 5.96 -20.41
N GLU A 270 -5.11 7.02 -20.92
CA GLU A 270 -3.67 7.12 -21.14
C GLU A 270 -2.88 7.04 -19.84
N GLN A 271 -3.40 7.60 -18.74
CA GLN A 271 -2.77 7.47 -17.42
C GLN A 271 -2.85 6.03 -16.90
N LEU A 272 -3.97 5.33 -17.11
CA LEU A 272 -4.07 3.92 -16.77
C LEU A 272 -3.16 3.06 -17.62
N GLU A 273 -3.08 3.30 -18.93
CA GLU A 273 -2.15 2.62 -19.82
C GLU A 273 -0.69 2.81 -19.41
N ALA A 274 -0.32 4.01 -18.95
CA ALA A 274 1.02 4.28 -18.41
C ALA A 274 1.33 3.45 -17.14
N CYS A 275 0.33 3.20 -16.28
CA CYS A 275 0.51 2.30 -15.15
C CYS A 275 0.58 0.83 -15.58
N ILE A 276 -0.25 0.41 -16.54
CA ILE A 276 -0.24 -0.95 -17.10
C ILE A 276 1.11 -1.28 -17.76
N ALA A 277 1.77 -0.29 -18.38
CA ALA A 277 3.07 -0.45 -19.01
C ALA A 277 4.16 -0.94 -18.04
N TYR A 278 3.98 -0.78 -16.71
CA TYR A 278 4.85 -1.34 -15.68
C TYR A 278 5.09 -2.85 -15.85
N GLU A 279 4.07 -3.61 -16.28
CA GLU A 279 4.17 -5.07 -16.45
C GLU A 279 5.21 -5.51 -17.48
N SER A 280 5.42 -4.69 -18.51
CA SER A 280 6.39 -4.95 -19.57
C SER A 280 7.68 -4.13 -19.43
N ALA A 281 7.77 -3.30 -18.40
CA ALA A 281 8.94 -2.47 -18.15
C ALA A 281 10.15 -3.33 -17.77
N THR A 282 11.32 -2.94 -18.25
CA THR A 282 12.58 -3.59 -17.92
C THR A 282 12.99 -3.31 -16.47
N GLU A 283 13.90 -4.11 -15.91
CA GLU A 283 14.45 -3.88 -14.57
C GLU A 283 15.14 -2.51 -14.46
N GLU A 284 15.73 -2.00 -15.54
CA GLU A 284 16.34 -0.66 -15.59
C GLU A 284 15.27 0.45 -15.50
N GLU A 285 14.12 0.29 -16.18
CA GLU A 285 13.00 1.23 -16.11
C GLU A 285 12.29 1.22 -14.75
N LYS A 286 12.31 0.07 -14.05
CA LYS A 286 11.77 -0.10 -12.69
C LYS A 286 12.73 0.37 -11.61
N ASP A 287 14.01 0.57 -11.95
CA ASP A 287 15.03 0.94 -11.00
C ASP A 287 14.84 2.36 -10.45
N TYR A 288 14.43 2.43 -9.19
CA TYR A 288 14.32 3.68 -8.44
C TYR A 288 15.58 4.00 -7.63
N ALA A 289 16.47 3.02 -7.40
CA ALA A 289 17.59 3.19 -6.47
C ALA A 289 18.62 4.17 -6.98
N GLU A 290 18.93 4.14 -8.27
CA GLU A 290 19.86 5.10 -8.88
C GLU A 290 19.29 6.54 -8.83
N ALA A 291 17.99 6.71 -9.09
CA ALA A 291 17.32 8.00 -8.95
C ALA A 291 17.40 8.52 -7.51
N PHE A 292 17.11 7.67 -6.53
CA PHE A 292 17.10 8.04 -5.11
C PHE A 292 18.49 8.35 -4.56
N ALA A 293 19.52 7.63 -5.00
CA ALA A 293 20.90 7.91 -4.60
C ALA A 293 21.38 9.30 -5.04
N ASN A 294 20.74 9.86 -6.07
CA ASN A 294 21.10 11.15 -6.67
C ASN A 294 20.08 12.27 -6.38
N PHE A 295 19.10 12.07 -5.51
CA PHE A 295 18.14 13.11 -5.19
C PHE A 295 18.79 14.32 -4.53
N PRO A 296 18.50 15.55 -5.02
CA PRO A 296 19.20 16.75 -4.53
C PRO A 296 18.76 17.20 -3.14
N LYS A 297 17.59 16.79 -2.66
CA LYS A 297 17.00 17.31 -1.42
C LYS A 297 16.75 16.25 -0.34
N ILE A 298 16.77 14.97 -0.68
CA ILE A 298 16.53 13.87 0.25
C ILE A 298 17.61 12.81 0.15
N SER A 299 17.83 12.03 1.21
CA SER A 299 18.86 11.00 1.28
C SER A 299 18.34 9.74 1.98
N TRP A 300 18.80 8.59 1.53
CA TRP A 300 18.50 7.27 2.09
C TRP A 300 19.78 6.56 2.56
N GLU A 301 20.80 7.33 2.95
CA GLU A 301 22.08 6.79 3.36
C GLU A 301 21.96 5.83 4.55
N GLY A 302 22.55 4.64 4.42
CA GLY A 302 22.54 3.60 5.45
C GLY A 302 21.23 2.81 5.57
N HIS A 303 20.17 3.19 4.85
CA HIS A 303 18.88 2.51 4.87
C HIS A 303 18.74 1.51 3.72
N CYS A 304 18.26 0.28 4.03
CA CYS A 304 17.99 -0.71 2.99
C CYS A 304 16.66 -0.44 2.29
N MET A 305 16.74 -0.16 1.01
CA MET A 305 15.58 0.12 0.16
C MET A 305 15.01 -1.13 -0.52
N TYR A 306 15.56 -2.32 -0.21
CA TYR A 306 15.17 -3.62 -0.79
C TYR A 306 15.26 -3.68 -2.33
N CYS A 307 16.11 -2.85 -2.92
CA CYS A 307 16.27 -2.69 -4.38
C CYS A 307 17.13 -3.76 -5.06
N SER A 308 17.72 -4.68 -4.30
CA SER A 308 18.54 -5.82 -4.75
C SER A 308 19.84 -5.48 -5.48
N HIS A 309 20.27 -4.21 -5.57
CA HIS A 309 21.55 -3.80 -6.19
C HIS A 309 22.79 -4.43 -5.54
N CYS A 310 22.69 -4.87 -4.30
CA CYS A 310 23.74 -5.62 -3.61
C CYS A 310 24.04 -6.99 -4.25
N GLY A 311 23.12 -7.52 -5.06
CA GLY A 311 23.29 -8.78 -5.79
C GLY A 311 24.11 -8.64 -7.08
N PRO A 312 24.45 -9.78 -7.72
CA PRO A 312 24.37 -11.13 -7.19
C PRO A 312 25.40 -11.41 -6.10
N CYS A 313 25.02 -12.13 -5.06
CA CYS A 313 25.94 -12.61 -4.03
C CYS A 313 26.75 -13.81 -4.55
N VAL A 314 28.05 -13.86 -4.22
CA VAL A 314 28.93 -14.95 -4.66
C VAL A 314 28.61 -16.30 -4.07
N VAL A 315 27.87 -16.33 -2.95
CA VAL A 315 27.32 -17.52 -2.30
C VAL A 315 25.80 -17.55 -2.38
N HIS A 316 25.22 -16.84 -3.34
CA HIS A 316 23.80 -16.86 -3.73
C HIS A 316 22.79 -16.41 -2.66
N ILE A 317 23.24 -15.72 -1.59
CA ILE A 317 22.32 -15.14 -0.60
C ILE A 317 21.45 -14.07 -1.27
N ASP A 318 20.14 -14.14 -1.11
CA ASP A 318 19.24 -13.03 -1.39
C ASP A 318 19.32 -12.00 -0.24
N ILE A 319 20.26 -11.06 -0.42
CA ILE A 319 20.60 -10.08 0.62
C ILE A 319 19.42 -9.18 0.95
N ALA A 320 18.62 -8.81 -0.05
CA ALA A 320 17.45 -7.94 0.13
C ALA A 320 16.39 -8.62 1.01
N ASN A 321 16.06 -9.88 0.70
CA ASN A 321 15.11 -10.67 1.50
C ASN A 321 15.66 -10.98 2.90
N VAL A 322 16.93 -11.38 3.04
CA VAL A 322 17.54 -11.56 4.36
C VAL A 322 17.46 -10.29 5.20
N THR A 323 17.75 -9.12 4.60
CA THR A 323 17.65 -7.83 5.32
C THR A 323 16.19 -7.51 5.67
N LYS A 324 15.24 -7.82 4.79
CA LYS A 324 13.81 -7.66 5.05
C LYS A 324 13.37 -8.49 6.26
N PHE A 325 13.71 -9.78 6.31
CA PHE A 325 13.39 -10.64 7.46
C PHE A 325 14.09 -10.19 8.74
N LEU A 326 15.33 -9.70 8.65
CA LEU A 326 16.01 -9.08 9.78
C LEU A 326 15.23 -7.88 10.32
N SER A 327 14.77 -6.99 9.44
CA SER A 327 13.97 -5.83 9.82
C SER A 327 12.66 -6.26 10.48
N LEU A 328 11.94 -7.24 9.90
CA LEU A 328 10.73 -7.82 10.49
C LEU A 328 10.96 -8.36 11.91
N ALA A 329 12.10 -9.03 12.13
CA ALA A 329 12.45 -9.58 13.45
C ALA A 329 12.78 -8.47 14.46
N LEU A 330 13.47 -7.41 14.04
CA LEU A 330 13.87 -6.30 14.90
C LEU A 330 12.71 -5.37 15.29
N ALA A 331 11.66 -5.31 14.48
CA ALA A 331 10.47 -4.53 14.75
C ALA A 331 9.58 -5.13 15.85
N GLN A 332 9.78 -6.40 16.19
CA GLN A 332 8.95 -7.13 17.16
C GLN A 332 9.71 -7.30 18.50
N LYS A 333 8.98 -7.33 19.61
CA LYS A 333 9.55 -7.66 20.94
C LYS A 333 10.02 -9.10 21.02
N GLU A 334 9.29 -9.99 20.34
CA GLU A 334 9.60 -11.42 20.22
C GLU A 334 9.54 -11.78 18.75
N LEU A 335 10.43 -12.64 18.30
CA LEU A 335 10.47 -13.10 16.89
C LEU A 335 9.22 -13.91 16.57
N PRO A 336 8.32 -13.44 15.68
CA PRO A 336 7.14 -14.22 15.28
C PRO A 336 7.53 -15.53 14.61
N GLU A 337 6.79 -16.61 14.92
CA GLU A 337 7.06 -17.92 14.33
C GLU A 337 6.95 -17.90 12.81
N THR A 338 5.96 -17.18 12.27
CA THR A 338 5.78 -17.02 10.81
C THR A 338 7.00 -16.37 10.14
N VAL A 339 7.63 -15.38 10.78
CA VAL A 339 8.85 -14.74 10.25
C VAL A 339 10.02 -15.73 10.28
N ARG A 340 10.12 -16.53 11.34
CA ARG A 340 11.12 -17.61 11.46
C ARG A 340 10.94 -18.66 10.38
N GLU A 341 9.71 -19.14 10.18
CA GLU A 341 9.36 -20.15 9.18
C GLU A 341 9.66 -19.65 7.76
N HIS A 342 9.28 -18.42 7.44
CA HIS A 342 9.55 -17.85 6.13
C HIS A 342 11.05 -17.60 5.88
N TYR A 343 11.80 -17.21 6.91
CA TYR A 343 13.24 -17.10 6.80
C TYR A 343 13.88 -18.49 6.54
N ALA A 344 13.39 -19.52 7.23
CA ALA A 344 13.92 -20.88 7.16
C ALA A 344 13.78 -21.52 5.76
N VAL A 345 12.82 -21.10 4.94
CA VAL A 345 12.62 -21.62 3.58
C VAL A 345 13.41 -20.90 2.51
N LEU A 346 14.23 -19.90 2.86
CA LEU A 346 15.16 -19.28 1.91
C LEU A 346 16.21 -20.32 1.46
N ASP A 347 16.57 -20.28 0.18
CA ASP A 347 17.57 -21.21 -0.40
C ASP A 347 18.95 -21.04 0.24
N HIS A 348 19.30 -19.80 0.64
CA HIS A 348 20.59 -19.45 1.25
C HIS A 348 20.37 -18.49 2.41
N HIS A 349 21.11 -18.71 3.51
CA HIS A 349 20.96 -17.97 4.75
C HIS A 349 22.13 -17.04 5.07
N ALA A 350 21.93 -16.13 6.03
CA ALA A 350 22.93 -15.13 6.42
C ALA A 350 24.26 -15.76 6.92
N SER A 351 24.18 -16.94 7.56
CA SER A 351 25.36 -17.67 8.07
C SER A 351 26.33 -18.14 6.97
N GLU A 352 25.85 -18.26 5.74
CA GLU A 352 26.68 -18.61 4.58
C GLU A 352 27.54 -17.44 4.08
N CYS A 353 27.37 -16.23 4.66
CA CYS A 353 28.08 -15.04 4.24
C CYS A 353 29.60 -15.14 4.48
N ILE A 354 30.38 -15.19 3.41
CA ILE A 354 31.85 -15.23 3.45
C ILE A 354 32.51 -13.86 3.69
N ARG A 355 31.73 -12.82 3.97
CA ARG A 355 32.17 -11.46 4.32
C ARG A 355 33.06 -10.78 3.29
N CYS A 356 32.95 -11.12 2.00
CA CYS A 356 33.76 -10.58 0.92
C CYS A 356 33.56 -9.07 0.69
N GLY A 357 32.41 -8.48 1.12
CA GLY A 357 32.13 -7.05 1.05
C GLY A 357 31.71 -6.53 -0.33
N VAL A 358 31.63 -7.35 -1.36
CA VAL A 358 31.24 -6.95 -2.72
C VAL A 358 29.85 -6.30 -2.75
N CYS A 359 28.92 -6.83 -1.94
CA CYS A 359 27.55 -6.29 -1.82
C CYS A 359 27.53 -4.84 -1.30
N GLU A 360 28.40 -4.50 -0.35
CA GLU A 360 28.50 -3.14 0.20
C GLU A 360 29.06 -2.14 -0.82
N THR A 361 29.97 -2.57 -1.73
CA THR A 361 30.48 -1.70 -2.80
C THR A 361 29.46 -1.44 -3.91
N ARG A 362 28.42 -2.28 -4.01
CA ARG A 362 27.35 -2.14 -5.00
C ARG A 362 26.14 -1.39 -4.44
N CYS A 363 26.03 -1.30 -3.11
CA CYS A 363 24.87 -0.67 -2.48
C CYS A 363 24.89 0.84 -2.69
N PRO A 364 23.90 1.44 -3.40
CA PRO A 364 23.86 2.88 -3.64
C PRO A 364 23.61 3.68 -2.36
N PHE A 365 23.13 3.02 -1.29
CA PHE A 365 22.77 3.64 -0.02
C PHE A 365 23.79 3.39 1.11
N GLY A 366 24.93 2.78 0.84
CA GLY A 366 25.98 2.56 1.84
C GLY A 366 25.59 1.67 3.03
N VAL A 367 24.65 0.74 2.82
CA VAL A 367 24.17 -0.16 3.89
C VAL A 367 25.29 -1.07 4.37
N GLY A 368 25.46 -1.18 5.69
CA GLY A 368 26.41 -2.11 6.32
C GLY A 368 25.94 -3.57 6.26
N ILE A 369 25.93 -4.15 5.07
CA ILE A 369 25.31 -5.45 4.78
C ILE A 369 25.95 -6.59 5.58
N ARG A 370 27.27 -6.62 5.71
CA ARG A 370 27.97 -7.64 6.51
C ARG A 370 27.54 -7.65 7.97
N LYS A 371 27.28 -6.46 8.54
CA LYS A 371 26.77 -6.31 9.89
C LYS A 371 25.31 -6.81 9.99
N ASN A 372 24.52 -6.62 8.94
CA ASN A 372 23.16 -7.14 8.89
C ASN A 372 23.15 -8.67 8.78
N MET A 373 24.06 -9.27 8.03
CA MET A 373 24.23 -10.74 7.97
C MET A 373 24.60 -11.30 9.35
N ASP A 374 25.53 -10.68 10.07
CA ASP A 374 25.89 -11.09 11.42
C ASP A 374 24.68 -11.06 12.37
N LYS A 375 23.87 -9.98 12.31
CA LYS A 375 22.64 -9.86 13.14
C LYS A 375 21.61 -10.91 12.76
N ALA A 376 21.38 -11.11 11.46
CA ALA A 376 20.40 -12.11 10.99
C ALA A 376 20.82 -13.52 11.46
N THR A 377 22.08 -13.89 11.32
CA THR A 377 22.60 -15.17 11.84
C THR A 377 22.39 -15.28 13.35
N ALA A 378 22.62 -14.22 14.13
CA ALA A 378 22.42 -14.24 15.57
C ALA A 378 20.94 -14.41 15.98
N ILE A 379 19.99 -13.85 15.20
CA ILE A 379 18.55 -13.90 15.50
C ILE A 379 17.92 -15.20 15.01
N PHE A 380 18.23 -15.62 13.79
CA PHE A 380 17.60 -16.79 13.17
C PHE A 380 18.35 -18.11 13.44
N GLY A 381 19.65 -18.05 13.79
CA GLY A 381 20.46 -19.20 14.14
C GLY A 381 21.17 -19.86 12.96
N TYR A 382 20.98 -19.35 11.76
CA TYR A 382 21.61 -19.82 10.51
C TYR A 382 21.61 -18.74 9.41
#